data_8efa8e065f282af9135b2a37c62c9074
#
_entry.id   8efa8e065f282af9135b2a37c62c9074
#
_cell.length_a   1.000
_cell.length_b   1.000
_cell.length_c   1.000
_cell.angle_alpha   90.00
_cell.angle_beta   90.00
_cell.angle_gamma   90.00
#
_symmetry.space_group_name_H-M   'P 1'
#
loop_
_entity.id
_entity.type
_entity.pdbx_description
1 polymer ?
#
loop_
_entity_poly.entity_id
_entity_poly.type
_entity_poly.pdbx_seq_one_letter_code
_entity_poly.pdbx_strand_id
1 'polypeptide(L)'
;MDDSDYLRLLTRQAEQANDFLSNARKWERERWVCQRLLLGLNVPFRQDEFSSAPQEPPDVQFRDANFEVFFVLDHGRRLNDEWRAELERRRSALSLSQLLRREPRPRRIAASELQTRLAPTLRKKAHNYLE
;
A
#
# COMPACT_ATOMS: atom_id res chain seq x y z
N MET A 1 -12.60 22.67 -16.22
CA MET A 1 -11.95 22.56 -14.89
C MET A 1 -10.85 23.60 -14.86
N ASP A 2 -10.92 24.52 -13.95
CA ASP A 2 -9.88 25.52 -13.78
C ASP A 2 -8.72 24.98 -12.88
N ASP A 3 -7.65 25.74 -12.79
CA ASP A 3 -6.47 25.35 -12.00
C ASP A 3 -6.80 25.13 -10.51
N SER A 4 -7.72 25.91 -9.96
CA SER A 4 -8.16 25.78 -8.58
C SER A 4 -8.93 24.47 -8.35
N ASP A 5 -9.80 24.09 -9.28
CA ASP A 5 -10.52 22.81 -9.23
C ASP A 5 -9.56 21.63 -9.30
N TYR A 6 -8.56 21.74 -10.17
CA TYR A 6 -7.57 20.70 -10.33
C TYR A 6 -6.67 20.56 -9.10
N LEU A 7 -6.26 21.66 -8.49
CA LEU A 7 -5.54 21.66 -7.21
C LEU A 7 -6.35 20.98 -6.10
N ARG A 8 -7.64 21.29 -6.01
CA ARG A 8 -8.55 20.65 -5.04
C ARG A 8 -8.64 19.15 -5.28
N LEU A 9 -8.73 18.70 -6.53
CA LEU A 9 -8.75 17.29 -6.89
C LEU A 9 -7.46 16.59 -6.46
N LEU A 10 -6.31 17.16 -6.78
CA LEU A 10 -5.01 16.61 -6.43
C LEU A 10 -4.81 16.53 -4.90
N THR A 11 -5.27 17.55 -4.18
CA THR A 11 -5.21 17.56 -2.71
C THR A 11 -6.08 16.45 -2.13
N ARG A 12 -7.31 16.29 -2.61
CA ARG A 12 -8.22 15.22 -2.19
C ARG A 12 -7.64 13.84 -2.45
N GLN A 13 -6.99 13.63 -3.59
CA GLN A 13 -6.30 12.37 -3.89
C GLN A 13 -5.20 12.07 -2.86
N ALA A 14 -4.41 13.07 -2.48
CA ALA A 14 -3.37 12.89 -1.48
C ALA A 14 -3.95 12.62 -0.08
N GLU A 15 -5.07 13.25 0.28
CA GLU A 15 -5.80 12.97 1.51
C GLU A 15 -6.29 11.53 1.57
N GLN A 16 -6.90 11.05 0.50
CA GLN A 16 -7.37 9.68 0.39
C GLN A 16 -6.24 8.66 0.48
N ALA A 17 -5.11 8.92 -0.20
CA ALA A 17 -3.95 8.04 -0.14
C ALA A 17 -3.32 8.02 1.27
N ASN A 18 -3.21 9.18 1.91
CA ASN A 18 -2.68 9.27 3.28
C ASN A 18 -3.61 8.57 4.29
N ASP A 19 -4.92 8.71 4.17
CA ASP A 19 -5.90 8.01 5.00
C ASP A 19 -5.81 6.49 4.79
N PHE A 20 -5.79 6.03 3.54
CA PHE A 20 -5.69 4.60 3.19
C PHE A 20 -4.42 3.93 3.75
N LEU A 21 -3.32 4.68 3.86
CA LEU A 21 -2.06 4.19 4.42
C LEU A 21 -1.96 4.35 5.95
N SER A 22 -2.97 4.93 6.59
CA SER A 22 -3.01 5.08 8.04
C SER A 22 -3.19 3.73 8.76
N ASN A 23 -2.81 3.68 10.04
CA ASN A 23 -3.05 2.50 10.87
C ASN A 23 -4.53 2.20 11.08
N ALA A 24 -5.39 3.23 11.08
CA ALA A 24 -6.83 3.08 11.18
C ALA A 24 -7.45 2.29 10.00
N ARG A 25 -6.78 2.32 8.84
CA ARG A 25 -7.20 1.62 7.61
C ARG A 25 -6.40 0.34 7.34
N LYS A 26 -5.63 -0.14 8.31
CA LYS A 26 -4.78 -1.34 8.14
C LYS A 26 -5.59 -2.53 7.62
N TRP A 27 -6.70 -2.87 8.28
CA TRP A 27 -7.56 -3.98 7.88
C TRP A 27 -8.11 -3.84 6.46
N GLU A 28 -8.63 -2.67 6.09
CA GLU A 28 -9.16 -2.42 4.75
C GLU A 28 -8.08 -2.60 3.67
N ARG A 29 -6.87 -2.13 3.95
CA ARG A 29 -5.72 -2.23 3.04
C ARG A 29 -5.28 -3.67 2.84
N GLU A 30 -5.14 -4.43 3.92
CA GLU A 30 -4.74 -5.83 3.88
C GLU A 30 -5.77 -6.68 3.16
N ARG A 31 -7.04 -6.49 3.45
CA ARG A 31 -8.14 -7.12 2.75
C ARG A 31 -8.14 -6.78 1.25
N TRP A 32 -7.95 -5.52 0.92
CA TRP A 32 -7.88 -5.08 -0.48
C TRP A 32 -6.74 -5.77 -1.26
N VAL A 33 -5.57 -5.93 -0.66
CA VAL A 33 -4.44 -6.64 -1.27
C VAL A 33 -4.80 -8.10 -1.55
N CYS A 34 -5.42 -8.79 -0.58
CA CYS A 34 -5.90 -10.17 -0.75
C CYS A 34 -6.93 -10.28 -1.87
N GLN A 35 -7.88 -9.36 -1.94
CA GLN A 35 -8.89 -9.33 -3.00
C GLN A 35 -8.25 -9.14 -4.38
N ARG A 36 -7.24 -8.28 -4.50
CA ARG A 36 -6.49 -8.09 -5.75
C ARG A 36 -5.75 -9.36 -6.19
N LEU A 37 -5.15 -10.08 -5.25
CA LEU A 37 -4.53 -11.37 -5.54
C LEU A 37 -5.57 -12.38 -6.07
N LEU A 38 -6.70 -12.52 -5.39
CA LEU A 38 -7.75 -13.46 -5.78
C LEU A 38 -8.34 -13.12 -7.15
N LEU A 39 -8.55 -11.83 -7.45
CA LEU A 39 -8.95 -11.37 -8.80
C LEU A 39 -7.93 -11.78 -9.85
N GLY A 40 -6.64 -11.58 -9.58
CA GLY A 40 -5.56 -11.98 -10.49
C GLY A 40 -5.48 -13.50 -10.71
N LEU A 41 -5.89 -14.29 -9.73
CA LEU A 41 -5.95 -15.75 -9.79
C LEU A 41 -7.29 -16.28 -10.34
N ASN A 42 -8.23 -15.41 -10.71
CA ASN A 42 -9.59 -15.76 -11.12
C ASN A 42 -10.36 -16.58 -10.07
N VAL A 43 -10.12 -16.31 -8.80
CA VAL A 43 -10.87 -16.92 -7.69
C VAL A 43 -12.04 -16.02 -7.33
N PRO A 44 -13.30 -16.48 -7.49
CA PRO A 44 -14.46 -15.71 -7.09
C PRO A 44 -14.56 -15.62 -5.57
N PHE A 45 -14.98 -14.47 -5.06
CA PHE A 45 -15.15 -14.26 -3.63
C PHE A 45 -16.32 -13.31 -3.34
N ARG A 46 -16.81 -13.38 -2.10
CA ARG A 46 -17.73 -12.41 -1.51
C ARG A 46 -17.01 -11.63 -0.42
N GLN A 47 -17.48 -10.41 -0.15
CA GLN A 47 -16.87 -9.54 0.86
C GLN A 47 -16.96 -10.13 2.29
N ASP A 48 -18.00 -10.89 2.59
CA ASP A 48 -18.21 -11.53 3.88
C ASP A 48 -17.33 -12.75 4.15
N GLU A 49 -16.57 -13.22 3.16
CA GLU A 49 -15.63 -14.34 3.30
C GLU A 49 -14.27 -13.93 3.89
N PHE A 50 -14.04 -12.62 4.10
CA PHE A 50 -12.80 -12.10 4.69
C PHE A 50 -13.01 -11.73 6.14
N SER A 51 -12.06 -12.13 6.99
CA SER A 51 -12.03 -11.76 8.41
C SER A 51 -10.61 -11.45 8.86
N SER A 52 -10.50 -10.60 9.89
CA SER A 52 -9.24 -10.41 10.61
C SER A 52 -9.06 -11.55 11.60
N ALA A 53 -7.83 -12.03 11.76
CA ALA A 53 -7.53 -13.00 12.81
C ALA A 53 -7.67 -12.34 14.19
N PRO A 54 -8.11 -13.10 15.22
CA PRO A 54 -8.16 -12.61 16.60
C PRO A 54 -6.79 -12.22 17.15
N GLN A 55 -5.74 -12.86 16.64
CA GLN A 55 -4.34 -12.61 16.98
C GLN A 55 -3.52 -12.62 15.69
N GLU A 56 -2.62 -11.65 15.55
CA GLU A 56 -1.63 -11.64 14.48
C GLU A 56 -0.46 -12.58 14.83
N PRO A 57 0.13 -13.32 13.87
CA PRO A 57 -0.34 -13.57 12.52
C PRO A 57 -1.52 -14.55 12.47
N PRO A 58 -2.33 -14.64 11.41
CA PRO A 58 -2.25 -13.96 10.11
C PRO A 58 -2.92 -12.59 10.09
N ASP A 59 -2.69 -11.80 9.02
CA ASP A 59 -3.34 -10.50 8.83
C ASP A 59 -4.78 -10.66 8.33
N VAL A 60 -5.01 -11.58 7.38
CA VAL A 60 -6.31 -11.81 6.75
C VAL A 60 -6.61 -13.29 6.68
N GLN A 61 -7.82 -13.68 7.04
CA GLN A 61 -8.37 -15.01 6.82
C GLN A 61 -9.44 -14.96 5.71
N PHE A 62 -9.32 -15.89 4.77
CA PHE A 62 -10.27 -16.07 3.69
C PHE A 62 -10.55 -17.56 3.53
N ARG A 63 -11.77 -17.99 3.81
CA ARG A 63 -12.13 -19.41 3.89
C ARG A 63 -11.17 -20.12 4.87
N ASP A 64 -10.45 -21.13 4.39
CA ASP A 64 -9.42 -21.86 5.14
C ASP A 64 -7.98 -21.37 4.88
N ALA A 65 -7.81 -20.33 4.08
CA ALA A 65 -6.52 -19.72 3.78
C ALA A 65 -6.20 -18.55 4.71
N ASN A 66 -4.92 -18.45 5.07
CA ASN A 66 -4.37 -17.37 5.88
C ASN A 66 -3.36 -16.57 5.06
N PHE A 67 -3.46 -15.24 5.13
CA PHE A 67 -2.60 -14.32 4.39
C PHE A 67 -1.84 -13.40 5.35
N GLU A 68 -0.57 -13.22 5.04
CA GLU A 68 0.27 -12.15 5.55
C GLU A 68 0.49 -11.11 4.45
N VAL A 69 0.33 -9.84 4.78
CA VAL A 69 0.45 -8.74 3.82
C VAL A 69 1.59 -7.83 4.22
N PHE A 70 2.50 -7.56 3.31
CA PHE A 70 3.59 -6.61 3.53
C PHE A 70 4.00 -5.93 2.23
N PHE A 71 4.60 -4.75 2.36
CA PHE A 71 5.15 -4.01 1.23
C PHE A 71 6.66 -4.22 1.12
N VAL A 72 7.12 -4.43 -0.11
CA VAL A 72 8.55 -4.41 -0.43
C VAL A 72 8.85 -3.11 -1.13
N LEU A 73 9.48 -2.21 -0.43
CA LEU A 73 9.84 -0.87 -0.91
C LEU A 73 11.34 -0.78 -1.21
N ASP A 74 11.72 0.19 -2.03
CA ASP A 74 13.10 0.56 -2.20
C ASP A 74 13.72 0.98 -0.88
N HIS A 75 15.04 0.79 -0.74
CA HIS A 75 15.76 1.12 0.48
C HIS A 75 15.54 2.58 0.89
N GLY A 76 15.23 2.79 2.16
CA GLY A 76 14.98 4.11 2.74
C GLY A 76 13.61 4.72 2.44
N ARG A 77 12.77 4.07 1.63
CA ARG A 77 11.42 4.56 1.37
C ARG A 77 10.45 4.22 2.51
N ARG A 78 9.59 5.19 2.81
CA ARG A 78 8.48 5.06 3.75
C ARG A 78 7.22 5.64 3.11
N LEU A 79 6.37 4.79 2.61
CA LEU A 79 5.22 5.18 1.77
C LEU A 79 4.26 6.15 2.49
N ASN A 80 3.99 5.90 3.76
CA ASN A 80 3.11 6.79 4.55
C ASN A 80 3.73 8.18 4.75
N ASP A 81 5.03 8.25 5.03
CA ASP A 81 5.74 9.53 5.19
C ASP A 81 5.80 10.30 3.88
N GLU A 82 6.00 9.60 2.75
CA GLU A 82 5.99 10.20 1.42
C GLU A 82 4.64 10.84 1.08
N TRP A 83 3.53 10.14 1.35
CA TRP A 83 2.20 10.66 1.09
C TRP A 83 1.80 11.78 2.05
N ARG A 84 2.27 11.74 3.29
CA ARG A 84 2.08 12.85 4.23
C ARG A 84 2.80 14.11 3.75
N ALA A 85 4.06 13.99 3.34
CA ALA A 85 4.83 15.10 2.78
C ALA A 85 4.19 15.64 1.48
N GLU A 86 3.69 14.75 0.62
CA GLU A 86 3.00 15.13 -0.61
C GLU A 86 1.69 15.87 -0.32
N LEU A 87 0.93 15.44 0.67
CA LEU A 87 -0.29 16.13 1.09
C LEU A 87 0.01 17.57 1.56
N GLU A 88 1.02 17.75 2.40
CA GLU A 88 1.44 19.10 2.85
C GLU A 88 1.88 19.97 1.66
N ARG A 89 2.63 19.41 0.74
CA ARG A 89 3.06 20.10 -0.48
C ARG A 89 1.86 20.56 -1.33
N ARG A 90 0.85 19.72 -1.49
CA ARG A 90 -0.35 20.04 -2.27
C ARG A 90 -1.24 21.07 -1.58
N ARG A 91 -1.38 20.98 -0.26
CA ARG A 91 -2.12 21.97 0.54
C ARG A 91 -1.49 23.36 0.51
N SER A 92 -0.17 23.43 0.45
CA SER A 92 0.57 24.69 0.43
C SER A 92 0.68 25.31 -0.96
N ALA A 93 0.34 24.58 -2.03
CA ALA A 93 0.48 25.04 -3.39
C ALA A 93 -0.58 26.10 -3.73
N LEU A 94 -0.13 27.22 -4.29
CA LEU A 94 -0.99 28.31 -4.76
C LEU A 94 -1.30 28.20 -6.27
N SER A 95 -0.54 27.39 -7.00
CA SER A 95 -0.71 27.14 -8.43
C SER A 95 -0.25 25.75 -8.83
N LEU A 96 -0.75 25.26 -9.96
CA LEU A 96 -0.33 23.97 -10.52
C LEU A 96 1.18 23.93 -10.82
N SER A 97 1.75 25.03 -11.26
CA SER A 97 3.18 25.11 -11.56
C SER A 97 4.08 24.76 -10.37
N GLN A 98 3.63 25.04 -9.14
CA GLN A 98 4.35 24.66 -7.92
C GLN A 98 4.31 23.15 -7.67
N LEU A 99 3.36 22.44 -8.25
CA LEU A 99 3.25 20.99 -8.14
C LEU A 99 3.98 20.23 -9.24
N LEU A 100 4.42 20.91 -10.29
CA LEU A 100 5.16 20.27 -11.37
C LEU A 100 6.47 19.69 -10.83
N ARG A 101 6.61 18.39 -10.99
CA ARG A 101 7.82 17.65 -10.68
C ARG A 101 8.19 16.78 -11.86
N ARG A 102 9.50 16.59 -12.02
CA ARG A 102 9.99 15.55 -12.92
C ARG A 102 9.56 14.21 -12.33
N GLU A 103 8.77 13.44 -13.09
CA GLU A 103 8.39 12.09 -12.67
C GLU A 103 9.66 11.23 -12.45
N PRO A 104 9.74 10.51 -11.33
CA PRO A 104 10.82 9.57 -11.13
C PRO A 104 10.75 8.48 -12.20
N ARG A 105 11.86 8.19 -12.84
CA ARG A 105 11.92 7.10 -13.82
C ARG A 105 11.78 5.77 -13.07
N PRO A 106 10.93 4.85 -13.55
CA PRO A 106 10.88 3.50 -13.00
C PRO A 106 12.26 2.86 -13.04
N ARG A 107 12.70 2.33 -11.91
CA ARG A 107 13.94 1.58 -11.83
C ARG A 107 13.68 0.13 -12.21
N ARG A 108 14.48 -0.40 -13.14
CA ARG A 108 14.49 -1.83 -13.41
C ARG A 108 15.31 -2.53 -12.35
N ILE A 109 14.78 -3.61 -11.81
CA ILE A 109 15.47 -4.48 -10.87
C ILE A 109 15.58 -5.91 -11.44
N ALA A 110 16.67 -6.59 -11.15
CA ALA A 110 16.83 -8.00 -11.48
C ALA A 110 16.01 -8.87 -10.52
N ALA A 111 15.58 -10.04 -10.96
CA ALA A 111 14.88 -11.00 -10.12
C ALA A 111 15.69 -11.39 -8.87
N SER A 112 17.02 -11.50 -9.00
CA SER A 112 17.93 -11.76 -7.89
C SER A 112 17.91 -10.66 -6.83
N GLU A 113 17.79 -9.39 -7.22
CA GLU A 113 17.63 -8.25 -6.29
C GLU A 113 16.31 -8.36 -5.54
N LEU A 114 15.23 -8.70 -6.22
CA LEU A 114 13.93 -8.92 -5.59
C LEU A 114 13.99 -10.04 -4.57
N GLN A 115 14.63 -11.16 -4.90
CA GLN A 115 14.84 -12.28 -3.96
C GLN A 115 15.63 -11.84 -2.73
N THR A 116 16.71 -11.07 -2.91
CA THR A 116 17.53 -10.55 -1.81
C THR A 116 16.73 -9.65 -0.87
N ARG A 117 15.79 -8.88 -1.39
CA ARG A 117 14.91 -8.01 -0.58
C ARG A 117 13.79 -8.79 0.11
N LEU A 118 13.22 -9.79 -0.55
CA LEU A 118 12.12 -10.59 -0.03
C LEU A 118 12.59 -11.56 1.07
N ALA A 119 13.75 -12.20 0.91
CA ALA A 119 14.20 -13.27 1.78
C ALA A 119 14.22 -12.91 3.28
N PRO A 120 14.76 -11.77 3.72
CA PRO A 120 14.75 -11.40 5.14
C PRO A 120 13.33 -11.22 5.70
N THR A 121 12.44 -10.62 4.93
CA THR A 121 11.04 -10.41 5.33
C THR A 121 10.31 -11.74 5.42
N LEU A 122 10.47 -12.62 4.45
CA LEU A 122 9.86 -13.94 4.45
C LEU A 122 10.36 -14.80 5.62
N ARG A 123 11.66 -14.76 5.92
CA ARG A 123 12.22 -15.48 7.09
C ARG A 123 11.64 -14.98 8.39
N LYS A 124 11.54 -13.64 8.57
CA LYS A 124 10.93 -13.05 9.74
C LYS A 124 9.46 -13.45 9.89
N LYS A 125 8.71 -13.42 8.80
CA LYS A 125 7.28 -13.79 8.80
C LYS A 125 7.12 -15.31 9.05
N ALA A 126 7.91 -16.16 8.42
CA ALA A 126 7.87 -17.60 8.61
C ALA A 126 8.15 -17.99 10.08
N HIS A 127 9.08 -17.31 10.74
CA HIS A 127 9.38 -17.55 12.16
C HIS A 127 8.15 -17.34 13.05
N ASN A 128 7.30 -16.37 12.76
CA ASN A 128 6.06 -16.10 13.52
C ASN A 128 5.04 -17.26 13.43
N TYR A 129 5.15 -18.15 12.43
CA TYR A 129 4.27 -19.32 12.25
C TYR A 129 4.84 -20.61 12.80
N LEU A 130 6.12 -20.65 13.15
CA LEU A 130 6.80 -21.84 13.65
C LEU A 130 6.79 -21.96 15.19
N GLU A 131 6.40 -20.91 15.85
CA GLU A 131 6.18 -20.85 17.29
C GLU A 131 4.70 -21.07 17.63
#